data_d2458ffcc0a894ff2ff50c7862962665
#
_entry.id   d2458ffcc0a894ff2ff50c7862962665
#
_cell.length_a   1.000
_cell.length_b   1.000
_cell.length_c   1.000
_cell.angle_alpha   90.00
_cell.angle_beta   90.00
_cell.angle_gamma   90.00
#
_symmetry.space_group_name_H-M   'P 1'
#
loop_
_entity.id
_entity.type
_entity.pdbx_description
1 polymer ?
#
loop_
_entity_poly.entity_id
_entity_poly.type
_entity_poly.pdbx_seq_one_letter_code
_entity_poly.pdbx_strand_id
1 'polypeptide(L)'
;MSAFVGIKNLHYAIMTAEDTASAAPTYGTVKEGAVGMLISAEVSVESNSTKLYADNGVYDMANSLGDITVNLETAELPLSVQADLLGHTYASGVMTANKNDTAPYVALMFEYTKANGKSRWVKLYKGKFSEPTENGRTAEENTEFQTPSISGVFAPLKNNGDWKKTADEDEGATGTNWYSTVL
;
A
#
# COMPACT_ATOMS: atom_id res chain seq x y z
N MET A 1 -6.07 -23.19 8.31
CA MET A 1 -5.01 -22.20 8.00
C MET A 1 -4.13 -22.74 6.91
N SER A 2 -3.75 -21.92 5.93
CA SER A 2 -2.94 -22.33 4.78
C SER A 2 -1.91 -21.26 4.45
N ALA A 3 -0.76 -21.65 3.88
CA ALA A 3 0.31 -20.72 3.50
C ALA A 3 -0.13 -19.84 2.32
N PHE A 4 0.45 -18.65 2.23
CA PHE A 4 0.29 -17.79 1.07
C PHE A 4 1.08 -18.33 -0.12
N VAL A 5 0.49 -18.28 -1.29
CA VAL A 5 1.09 -18.75 -2.55
C VAL A 5 1.08 -17.70 -3.65
N GLY A 6 0.36 -16.60 -3.46
CA GLY A 6 0.28 -15.53 -4.44
C GLY A 6 -0.29 -14.24 -3.89
N ILE A 7 -0.20 -13.20 -4.70
CA ILE A 7 -0.77 -11.87 -4.44
C ILE A 7 -1.42 -11.36 -5.73
N LYS A 8 -2.53 -10.64 -5.61
CA LYS A 8 -3.28 -10.11 -6.76
C LYS A 8 -4.20 -8.95 -6.38
N ASN A 9 -4.91 -8.42 -7.38
CA ASN A 9 -5.99 -7.45 -7.23
C ASN A 9 -5.59 -6.16 -6.50
N LEU A 10 -4.50 -5.52 -6.96
CA LEU A 10 -4.11 -4.22 -6.46
C LEU A 10 -5.13 -3.16 -6.85
N HIS A 11 -5.71 -2.50 -5.85
CA HIS A 11 -6.62 -1.37 -6.00
C HIS A 11 -6.13 -0.22 -5.13
N TYR A 12 -6.51 0.99 -5.50
CA TYR A 12 -6.22 2.19 -4.73
C TYR A 12 -7.39 3.18 -4.79
N ALA A 13 -7.44 4.08 -3.83
CA ALA A 13 -8.37 5.19 -3.84
C ALA A 13 -7.67 6.46 -3.34
N ILE A 14 -7.82 7.56 -4.08
CA ILE A 14 -7.26 8.85 -3.69
C ILE A 14 -8.11 9.43 -2.58
N MET A 15 -7.48 9.92 -1.52
CA MET A 15 -8.14 10.61 -0.43
C MET A 15 -8.55 12.01 -0.91
N THR A 16 -9.85 12.31 -0.87
CA THR A 16 -10.41 13.59 -1.31
C THR A 16 -10.52 14.61 -0.20
N ALA A 17 -10.66 14.14 1.05
CA ALA A 17 -10.55 14.98 2.23
C ALA A 17 -9.77 14.22 3.32
N GLU A 18 -8.81 14.91 3.93
CA GLU A 18 -8.02 14.34 5.01
C GLU A 18 -8.87 14.17 6.29
N ASP A 19 -8.48 13.15 7.04
CA ASP A 19 -9.02 12.91 8.36
C ASP A 19 -8.57 13.98 9.37
N THR A 20 -9.45 14.26 10.31
CA THR A 20 -9.18 15.10 11.49
C THR A 20 -9.43 14.27 12.75
N ALA A 21 -9.10 14.79 13.92
CA ALA A 21 -9.39 14.10 15.18
C ALA A 21 -10.89 13.79 15.39
N SER A 22 -11.79 14.50 14.70
CA SER A 22 -13.25 14.38 14.86
C SER A 22 -13.98 13.89 13.61
N ALA A 23 -13.30 13.75 12.48
CA ALA A 23 -13.91 13.36 11.21
C ALA A 23 -13.09 12.29 10.48
N ALA A 24 -13.77 11.29 9.97
CA ALA A 24 -13.17 10.26 9.12
C ALA A 24 -12.75 10.86 7.75
N PRO A 25 -11.74 10.28 7.10
CA PRO A 25 -11.34 10.71 5.77
C PRO A 25 -12.42 10.36 4.74
N THR A 26 -12.40 11.07 3.62
CA THR A 26 -13.21 10.69 2.47
C THR A 26 -12.29 10.29 1.30
N TYR A 27 -12.75 9.34 0.51
CA TYR A 27 -12.01 8.82 -0.63
C TYR A 27 -12.83 8.98 -1.90
N GLY A 28 -12.15 9.14 -3.00
CA GLY A 28 -12.73 9.05 -4.32
C GLY A 28 -13.11 7.60 -4.66
N THR A 29 -13.53 7.39 -5.90
CA THR A 29 -13.83 6.04 -6.42
C THR A 29 -12.59 5.16 -6.32
N VAL A 30 -12.79 3.92 -5.87
CA VAL A 30 -11.74 2.90 -5.89
C VAL A 30 -11.40 2.58 -7.34
N LYS A 31 -10.13 2.67 -7.66
CA LYS A 31 -9.58 2.39 -8.99
C LYS A 31 -8.78 1.09 -8.95
N GLU A 32 -8.79 0.39 -10.07
CA GLU A 32 -7.86 -0.70 -10.30
C GLU A 32 -6.45 -0.13 -10.49
N GLY A 33 -5.50 -0.66 -9.73
CA GLY A 33 -4.09 -0.33 -9.87
C GLY A 33 -3.43 -1.18 -10.96
N ALA A 34 -2.40 -1.92 -10.59
CA ALA A 34 -1.76 -2.90 -11.46
C ALA A 34 -2.46 -4.26 -11.35
N VAL A 35 -3.74 -4.34 -11.74
CA VAL A 35 -4.51 -5.60 -11.68
C VAL A 35 -3.93 -6.61 -12.66
N GLY A 36 -3.61 -7.80 -12.13
CA GLY A 36 -2.94 -8.85 -12.90
C GLY A 36 -1.44 -8.65 -13.11
N MET A 37 -0.87 -7.54 -12.62
CA MET A 37 0.54 -7.19 -12.81
C MET A 37 1.32 -7.11 -11.49
N LEU A 38 0.67 -7.30 -10.35
CA LEU A 38 1.32 -7.24 -9.03
C LEU A 38 2.20 -8.48 -8.82
N ILE A 39 3.50 -8.27 -8.65
CA ILE A 39 4.49 -9.32 -8.38
C ILE A 39 4.66 -9.50 -6.89
N SER A 40 4.89 -8.41 -6.17
CA SER A 40 5.05 -8.43 -4.72
C SER A 40 4.49 -7.17 -4.07
N ALA A 41 4.07 -7.31 -2.81
CA ALA A 41 3.75 -6.19 -1.92
C ALA A 41 4.35 -6.50 -0.55
N GLU A 42 5.30 -5.70 -0.14
CA GLU A 42 5.91 -5.77 1.18
C GLU A 42 5.37 -4.65 2.04
N VAL A 43 4.84 -5.00 3.20
CA VAL A 43 4.40 -4.03 4.22
C VAL A 43 5.31 -4.20 5.42
N SER A 44 6.23 -3.27 5.59
CA SER A 44 7.19 -3.24 6.70
C SER A 44 6.74 -2.22 7.74
N VAL A 45 6.75 -2.61 9.00
CA VAL A 45 6.35 -1.77 10.12
C VAL A 45 7.50 -1.68 11.09
N GLU A 46 7.99 -0.48 11.33
CA GLU A 46 8.98 -0.25 12.37
C GLU A 46 8.30 -0.25 13.74
N SER A 47 8.89 -0.96 14.68
CA SER A 47 8.44 -0.99 16.07
C SER A 47 9.56 -0.47 16.97
N ASN A 48 9.31 0.65 17.62
CA ASN A 48 10.25 1.23 18.58
C ASN A 48 9.91 0.72 19.98
N SER A 49 10.87 0.03 20.60
CA SER A 49 10.74 -0.51 21.95
C SER A 49 11.67 0.24 22.89
N THR A 50 11.11 0.86 23.92
CA THR A 50 11.87 1.51 24.99
C THR A 50 11.70 0.73 26.28
N LYS A 51 12.80 0.44 26.96
CA LYS A 51 12.81 -0.28 28.24
C LYS A 51 13.18 0.69 29.37
N LEU A 52 12.40 0.64 30.44
CA LEU A 52 12.72 1.29 31.70
C LEU A 52 13.36 0.26 32.63
N TYR A 53 14.50 0.59 33.19
CA TYR A 53 15.21 -0.25 34.13
C TYR A 53 15.09 0.32 35.56
N ALA A 54 14.80 -0.55 36.54
CA ALA A 54 14.84 -0.25 37.97
C ALA A 54 15.38 -1.47 38.72
N ASP A 55 16.12 -1.25 39.82
CA ASP A 55 16.71 -2.29 40.67
C ASP A 55 17.47 -3.37 39.88
N ASN A 56 18.31 -2.97 38.91
CA ASN A 56 19.11 -3.83 38.03
C ASN A 56 18.29 -4.80 37.14
N GLY A 57 16.98 -4.56 36.94
CA GLY A 57 16.12 -5.34 36.07
C GLY A 57 15.26 -4.45 35.12
N VAL A 58 14.67 -5.07 34.10
CA VAL A 58 13.67 -4.39 33.26
C VAL A 58 12.40 -4.23 34.07
N TYR A 59 12.03 -2.99 34.38
CA TYR A 59 10.85 -2.64 35.15
C TYR A 59 9.61 -2.51 34.26
N ASP A 60 9.77 -1.87 33.10
CA ASP A 60 8.65 -1.65 32.17
C ASP A 60 9.17 -1.60 30.72
N MET A 61 8.29 -1.88 29.77
CA MET A 61 8.56 -1.81 28.33
C MET A 61 7.41 -1.11 27.61
N ALA A 62 7.73 -0.05 26.88
CA ALA A 62 6.79 0.65 26.00
C ALA A 62 7.13 0.37 24.55
N ASN A 63 6.12 -0.05 23.78
CA ASN A 63 6.23 -0.23 22.33
C ASN A 63 5.43 0.86 21.64
N SER A 64 6.01 1.49 20.63
CA SER A 64 5.31 2.44 19.77
C SER A 64 5.41 2.01 18.31
N LEU A 65 4.33 2.27 17.56
CA LEU A 65 4.30 2.12 16.12
C LEU A 65 5.22 3.18 15.49
N GLY A 66 6.20 2.76 14.71
CA GLY A 66 7.06 3.62 13.90
C GLY A 66 6.53 3.78 12.48
N ASP A 67 7.43 3.98 11.54
CA ASP A 67 7.08 4.17 10.15
C ASP A 67 6.53 2.88 9.52
N ILE A 68 5.51 3.04 8.68
CA ILE A 68 4.90 1.95 7.92
C ILE A 68 5.29 2.17 6.46
N THR A 69 6.19 1.33 5.96
CA THR A 69 6.67 1.41 4.58
C THR A 69 6.01 0.30 3.75
N VAL A 70 5.58 0.66 2.56
CA VAL A 70 5.00 -0.28 1.60
C VAL A 70 5.82 -0.22 0.32
N ASN A 71 6.34 -1.37 -0.10
CA ASN A 71 7.04 -1.54 -1.37
C ASN A 71 6.19 -2.41 -2.28
N LEU A 72 5.88 -1.92 -3.45
CA LEU A 72 5.14 -2.64 -4.48
C LEU A 72 6.06 -2.90 -5.67
N GLU A 73 6.08 -4.14 -6.13
CA GLU A 73 6.73 -4.54 -7.37
C GLU A 73 5.67 -5.03 -8.35
N THR A 74 5.68 -4.51 -9.55
CA THR A 74 4.70 -4.82 -10.59
C THR A 74 5.40 -5.21 -11.88
N ALA A 75 4.76 -6.03 -12.71
CA ALA A 75 5.26 -6.35 -14.03
C ALA A 75 5.28 -5.10 -14.94
N GLU A 76 4.28 -4.25 -14.76
CA GLU A 76 4.16 -2.93 -15.38
C GLU A 76 3.43 -2.00 -14.43
N LEU A 77 3.83 -0.74 -14.36
CA LEU A 77 3.12 0.32 -13.66
C LEU A 77 2.57 1.30 -14.70
N PRO A 78 1.26 1.25 -15.02
CA PRO A 78 0.66 2.15 -16.01
C PRO A 78 0.89 3.62 -15.65
N LEU A 79 1.24 4.45 -16.63
CA LEU A 79 1.51 5.88 -16.42
C LEU A 79 0.32 6.63 -15.78
N SER A 80 -0.91 6.20 -16.06
CA SER A 80 -2.10 6.78 -15.44
C SER A 80 -2.18 6.49 -13.94
N VAL A 81 -1.80 5.27 -13.53
CA VAL A 81 -1.74 4.88 -12.10
C VAL A 81 -0.61 5.61 -11.41
N GLN A 82 0.57 5.67 -12.04
CA GLN A 82 1.71 6.40 -11.51
C GLN A 82 1.39 7.89 -11.31
N ALA A 83 0.74 8.53 -12.29
CA ALA A 83 0.31 9.93 -12.19
C ALA A 83 -0.67 10.15 -11.03
N ASP A 84 -1.64 9.25 -10.85
CA ASP A 84 -2.59 9.32 -9.74
C ASP A 84 -1.89 9.18 -8.36
N LEU A 85 -0.92 8.27 -8.24
CA LEU A 85 -0.22 8.04 -6.98
C LEU A 85 0.75 9.17 -6.61
N LEU A 86 1.33 9.83 -7.62
CA LEU A 86 2.36 10.87 -7.44
C LEU A 86 1.80 12.30 -7.59
N GLY A 87 0.55 12.43 -8.06
CA GLY A 87 -0.07 13.74 -8.28
C GLY A 87 0.36 14.44 -9.56
N HIS A 88 0.87 13.68 -10.53
CA HIS A 88 1.27 14.20 -11.84
C HIS A 88 0.09 14.39 -12.78
N THR A 89 0.30 15.19 -13.82
CA THR A 89 -0.71 15.38 -14.87
C THR A 89 -0.58 14.27 -15.91
N TYR A 90 -1.70 13.60 -16.21
CA TYR A 90 -1.77 12.59 -17.26
C TYR A 90 -2.84 12.95 -18.30
N ALA A 91 -2.44 13.00 -19.55
CA ALA A 91 -3.35 13.25 -20.67
C ALA A 91 -2.87 12.55 -21.94
N SER A 92 -3.78 11.85 -22.62
CA SER A 92 -3.54 11.23 -23.94
C SER A 92 -2.29 10.36 -24.02
N GLY A 93 -2.01 9.58 -22.99
CA GLY A 93 -0.84 8.68 -22.95
C GLY A 93 0.47 9.36 -22.51
N VAL A 94 0.42 10.64 -22.14
CA VAL A 94 1.59 11.40 -21.69
C VAL A 94 1.42 11.78 -20.23
N MET A 95 2.39 11.41 -19.41
CA MET A 95 2.53 11.88 -18.04
C MET A 95 3.54 13.03 -17.99
N THR A 96 3.19 14.09 -17.29
CA THR A 96 4.07 15.24 -17.09
C THR A 96 4.26 15.47 -15.60
N ALA A 97 5.49 15.36 -15.13
CA ALA A 97 5.88 15.66 -13.76
C ALA A 97 6.32 17.12 -13.64
N ASN A 98 5.88 17.79 -12.58
CA ASN A 98 6.24 19.18 -12.27
C ASN A 98 6.79 19.27 -10.84
N LYS A 99 7.77 20.13 -10.62
CA LYS A 99 8.37 20.33 -9.28
C LYS A 99 7.38 20.74 -8.19
N ASN A 100 6.22 21.23 -8.59
CA ASN A 100 5.15 21.66 -7.66
C ASN A 100 4.11 20.57 -7.42
N ASP A 101 4.22 19.41 -8.10
CA ASP A 101 3.31 18.30 -7.90
C ASP A 101 3.45 17.77 -6.46
N THR A 102 2.33 17.40 -5.89
CA THR A 102 2.29 16.86 -4.53
C THR A 102 1.54 15.54 -4.55
N ALA A 103 2.22 14.47 -4.15
CA ALA A 103 1.59 13.17 -4.03
C ALA A 103 0.38 13.24 -3.09
N PRO A 104 -0.81 12.80 -3.53
CA PRO A 104 -1.99 12.76 -2.68
C PRO A 104 -1.87 11.65 -1.64
N TYR A 105 -2.66 11.73 -0.58
CA TYR A 105 -2.88 10.54 0.25
C TYR A 105 -3.74 9.54 -0.49
N VAL A 106 -3.38 8.28 -0.39
CA VAL A 106 -4.11 7.16 -1.01
C VAL A 106 -4.35 6.04 -0.02
N ALA A 107 -5.47 5.36 -0.19
CA ALA A 107 -5.68 4.04 0.39
C ALA A 107 -5.25 2.96 -0.61
N LEU A 108 -4.70 1.88 -0.10
CA LEU A 108 -4.21 0.75 -0.90
C LEU A 108 -4.92 -0.53 -0.49
N MET A 109 -5.32 -1.33 -1.46
CA MET A 109 -6.00 -2.60 -1.23
C MET A 109 -5.44 -3.68 -2.14
N PHE A 110 -5.24 -4.87 -1.59
CA PHE A 110 -4.79 -6.04 -2.33
C PHE A 110 -5.17 -7.32 -1.59
N GLU A 111 -4.98 -8.47 -2.23
CA GLU A 111 -5.26 -9.75 -1.61
C GLU A 111 -4.13 -10.76 -1.80
N TYR A 112 -3.91 -11.56 -0.77
CA TYR A 112 -3.09 -12.75 -0.83
C TYR A 112 -3.95 -13.96 -1.14
N THR A 113 -3.48 -14.80 -2.07
CA THR A 113 -4.07 -16.12 -2.33
C THR A 113 -3.36 -17.17 -1.50
N LYS A 114 -4.13 -18.07 -0.89
CA LYS A 114 -3.62 -19.16 -0.08
C LYS A 114 -3.57 -20.47 -0.87
N ALA A 115 -2.76 -21.42 -0.42
CA ALA A 115 -2.63 -22.75 -1.06
C ALA A 115 -3.93 -23.56 -1.07
N ASN A 116 -4.90 -23.25 -0.20
CA ASN A 116 -6.23 -23.85 -0.20
C ASN A 116 -7.25 -23.14 -1.12
N GLY A 117 -6.79 -22.19 -1.95
CA GLY A 117 -7.62 -21.42 -2.87
C GLY A 117 -8.37 -20.22 -2.25
N LYS A 118 -8.30 -20.05 -0.94
CA LYS A 118 -8.93 -18.94 -0.24
C LYS A 118 -8.07 -17.69 -0.26
N SER A 119 -8.68 -16.55 0.07
CA SER A 119 -8.05 -15.24 0.05
C SER A 119 -7.92 -14.62 1.43
N ARG A 120 -6.90 -13.79 1.60
CA ARG A 120 -6.78 -12.83 2.68
C ARG A 120 -6.66 -11.44 2.09
N TRP A 121 -7.58 -10.57 2.42
CA TRP A 121 -7.64 -9.20 1.93
C TRP A 121 -6.95 -8.26 2.90
N VAL A 122 -6.22 -7.30 2.34
CA VAL A 122 -5.52 -6.26 3.08
C VAL A 122 -5.95 -4.90 2.56
N LYS A 123 -6.17 -3.96 3.47
CA LYS A 123 -6.49 -2.56 3.20
C LYS A 123 -5.65 -1.67 4.09
N LEU A 124 -4.95 -0.72 3.50
CA LEU A 124 -4.17 0.32 4.15
C LEU A 124 -4.84 1.66 3.88
N TYR A 125 -5.03 2.48 4.90
CA TYR A 125 -5.92 3.63 4.78
C TYR A 125 -5.26 4.90 4.26
N LYS A 126 -4.08 5.25 4.72
CA LYS A 126 -3.49 6.56 4.47
C LYS A 126 -2.00 6.47 4.20
N GLY A 127 -1.60 6.66 2.96
CA GLY A 127 -0.19 6.67 2.57
C GLY A 127 0.09 7.62 1.42
N LYS A 128 1.36 7.92 1.24
CA LYS A 128 1.88 8.66 0.10
C LYS A 128 3.00 7.88 -0.55
N PHE A 129 2.99 7.85 -1.87
CA PHE A 129 4.04 7.22 -2.65
C PHE A 129 5.12 8.23 -3.03
N SER A 130 6.34 7.73 -3.21
CA SER A 130 7.50 8.47 -3.67
C SER A 130 7.80 8.12 -5.12
N GLU A 131 8.52 8.99 -5.83
CA GLU A 131 8.96 8.73 -7.19
C GLU A 131 9.70 7.39 -7.30
N PRO A 132 9.32 6.53 -8.25
CA PRO A 132 10.01 5.27 -8.47
C PRO A 132 11.40 5.53 -9.07
N THR A 133 12.32 4.63 -8.78
CA THR A 133 13.60 4.61 -9.48
C THR A 133 13.41 3.95 -10.84
N GLU A 134 13.71 4.66 -11.92
CA GLU A 134 13.67 4.13 -13.27
C GLU A 134 15.03 3.54 -13.64
N ASN A 135 15.06 2.26 -13.95
CA ASN A 135 16.25 1.55 -14.41
C ASN A 135 15.99 0.98 -15.81
N GLY A 136 16.71 1.44 -16.80
CA GLY A 136 16.67 0.91 -18.16
C GLY A 136 17.96 0.16 -18.49
N ARG A 137 17.84 -1.08 -19.01
CA ARG A 137 18.98 -1.85 -19.54
C ARG A 137 18.75 -2.17 -21.01
N THR A 138 19.84 -2.22 -21.77
CA THR A 138 19.81 -2.68 -23.16
C THR A 138 19.43 -4.17 -23.20
N ALA A 139 18.66 -4.54 -24.21
CA ALA A 139 18.38 -5.95 -24.47
C ALA A 139 19.68 -6.68 -24.84
N GLU A 140 19.93 -7.78 -24.17
CA GLU A 140 21.03 -8.68 -24.44
C GLU A 140 20.52 -9.97 -25.13
N GLU A 141 21.39 -10.91 -25.41
CA GLU A 141 21.05 -12.19 -26.05
C GLU A 141 20.02 -13.00 -25.23
N ASN A 142 20.05 -12.83 -23.90
CA ASN A 142 19.01 -13.35 -22.99
C ASN A 142 18.11 -12.18 -22.57
N THR A 143 16.80 -12.33 -22.79
CA THR A 143 15.80 -11.35 -22.37
C THR A 143 15.63 -11.39 -20.85
N GLU A 144 16.02 -10.29 -20.18
CA GLU A 144 15.71 -10.08 -18.77
C GLU A 144 14.54 -9.10 -18.64
N PHE A 145 13.49 -9.50 -17.92
CA PHE A 145 12.38 -8.61 -17.61
C PHE A 145 12.80 -7.60 -16.54
N GLN A 146 12.44 -6.34 -16.76
CA GLN A 146 12.66 -5.27 -15.80
C GLN A 146 11.32 -4.92 -15.15
N THR A 147 11.25 -5.07 -13.85
CA THR A 147 10.03 -4.85 -13.09
C THR A 147 10.11 -3.52 -12.35
N PRO A 148 9.18 -2.58 -12.60
CA PRO A 148 9.13 -1.34 -11.85
C PRO A 148 8.70 -1.58 -10.40
N SER A 149 9.29 -0.82 -9.50
CA SER A 149 8.93 -0.82 -8.09
C SER A 149 8.61 0.60 -7.62
N ILE A 150 7.60 0.72 -6.77
CA ILE A 150 7.22 1.98 -6.15
C ILE A 150 7.08 1.78 -4.65
N SER A 151 7.60 2.73 -3.89
CA SER A 151 7.52 2.71 -2.43
C SER A 151 6.69 3.86 -1.90
N GLY A 152 6.02 3.62 -0.77
CA GLY A 152 5.23 4.63 -0.09
C GLY A 152 5.31 4.48 1.43
N VAL A 153 5.05 5.59 2.11
CA VAL A 153 4.98 5.65 3.57
C VAL A 153 3.53 5.84 3.99
N PHE A 154 3.08 5.00 4.90
CA PHE A 154 1.73 4.98 5.42
C PHE A 154 1.70 5.45 6.87
N ALA A 155 0.59 6.05 7.28
CA ALA A 155 0.37 6.55 8.62
C ALA A 155 -1.00 6.14 9.15
N PRO A 156 -1.16 6.03 10.47
CA PRO A 156 -2.47 5.84 11.09
C PRO A 156 -3.40 7.03 10.82
N LEU A 157 -4.71 6.73 10.76
CA LEU A 157 -5.73 7.76 10.70
C LEU A 157 -5.77 8.56 12.01
N LYS A 158 -6.00 9.86 11.93
CA LYS A 158 -6.04 10.75 13.09
C LYS A 158 -7.34 10.61 13.89
N ASN A 159 -8.44 10.16 13.24
CA ASN A 159 -9.74 10.06 13.88
C ASN A 159 -9.88 8.84 14.81
N ASN A 160 -9.29 7.71 14.46
CA ASN A 160 -9.45 6.44 15.19
C ASN A 160 -8.15 5.66 15.39
N GLY A 161 -7.03 6.09 14.79
CA GLY A 161 -5.74 5.40 14.89
C GLY A 161 -5.60 4.18 13.97
N ASP A 162 -6.59 3.84 13.18
CA ASP A 162 -6.52 2.69 12.27
C ASP A 162 -5.53 2.98 11.13
N TRP A 163 -4.69 2.01 10.79
CA TRP A 163 -3.79 2.11 9.66
C TRP A 163 -3.97 0.96 8.66
N LYS A 164 -4.42 -0.20 9.16
CA LYS A 164 -4.61 -1.41 8.37
C LYS A 164 -5.87 -2.16 8.80
N LYS A 165 -6.57 -2.71 7.81
CA LYS A 165 -7.65 -3.69 8.01
C LYS A 165 -7.30 -4.96 7.23
N THR A 166 -7.50 -6.10 7.86
CA THR A 166 -7.25 -7.39 7.23
C THR A 166 -8.46 -8.28 7.46
N ALA A 167 -8.87 -9.00 6.42
CA ALA A 167 -9.95 -9.97 6.48
C ALA A 167 -9.46 -11.30 5.90
N ASP A 168 -9.84 -12.40 6.52
CA ASP A 168 -9.40 -13.74 6.16
C ASP A 168 -10.60 -14.66 5.92
N GLU A 169 -10.64 -15.28 4.75
CA GLU A 169 -11.71 -16.18 4.36
C GLU A 169 -11.72 -17.48 5.18
N ASP A 170 -10.57 -17.95 5.66
CA ASP A 170 -10.50 -19.10 6.56
C ASP A 170 -11.16 -18.84 7.92
N GLU A 171 -11.28 -17.57 8.30
CA GLU A 171 -11.89 -17.11 9.54
C GLU A 171 -13.34 -16.64 9.36
N GLY A 172 -13.91 -16.90 8.17
CA GLY A 172 -15.32 -16.61 7.86
C GLY A 172 -15.59 -15.24 7.25
N ALA A 173 -14.56 -14.46 6.93
CA ALA A 173 -14.74 -13.22 6.20
C ALA A 173 -15.12 -13.50 4.73
N THR A 174 -15.85 -12.56 4.13
CA THR A 174 -16.19 -12.58 2.71
C THR A 174 -15.56 -11.38 2.02
N GLY A 175 -15.01 -11.57 0.81
CA GLY A 175 -14.44 -10.50 -0.01
C GLY A 175 -15.49 -9.64 -0.73
N THR A 176 -16.77 -9.94 -0.52
CA THR A 176 -17.88 -9.19 -1.12
C THR A 176 -17.78 -7.72 -0.68
N ASN A 177 -17.78 -6.82 -1.65
CA ASN A 177 -17.64 -5.37 -1.43
C ASN A 177 -16.29 -4.89 -0.84
N TRP A 178 -15.26 -5.76 -0.72
CA TRP A 178 -13.97 -5.33 -0.18
C TRP A 178 -13.35 -4.16 -0.98
N TYR A 179 -13.54 -4.17 -2.30
CA TYR A 179 -13.03 -3.14 -3.20
C TYR A 179 -14.08 -2.07 -3.57
N SER A 180 -15.28 -2.11 -2.99
CA SER A 180 -16.34 -1.14 -3.30
C SER A 180 -16.11 0.20 -2.60
N THR A 181 -15.62 0.15 -1.35
CA THR A 181 -15.34 1.35 -0.53
C THR A 181 -14.07 1.15 0.27
N VAL A 182 -13.48 2.27 0.72
CA VAL A 182 -12.30 2.23 1.59
C VAL A 182 -12.69 2.01 3.06
N LEU A 183 -13.71 2.66 3.53
CA LEU A 183 -14.22 2.60 4.91
C LEU A 183 -15.42 1.65 5.03
#